data_5347d8f403cec4a2e837a158db96fc91
#
_entry.id   5347d8f403cec4a2e837a158db96fc91
#
_cell.length_a   1.000
_cell.length_b   1.000
_cell.length_c   1.000
_cell.angle_alpha   90.00
_cell.angle_beta   90.00
_cell.angle_gamma   90.00
#
_symmetry.space_group_name_H-M   'P 1'
#
loop_
_entity.id
_entity.type
_entity.pdbx_description
1 polymer ?
#
loop_
_entity_poly.entity_id
_entity_poly.type
_entity_poly.pdbx_seq_one_letter_code
_entity_poly.pdbx_strand_id
1 'polypeptide(L)'
;MENTQVTLKAGAISTAEVTIMGVAGAAPVMCIGGSLHSLLGLSGTGISLSVALATLLCVFIGLSYGDLSRKYNCCGGSYAYVARIFGVKPGLWSAFIYYGVTFTTSACPPTIFATYLSSLTGLPGWVGWAIFCAIMVFVTLQGVG
;
A
#
# COMPACT_ATOMS: atom_id res chain seq x y z
N MET A 1 -18.91 25.16 -22.35
CA MET A 1 -18.17 24.13 -21.54
C MET A 1 -16.89 24.79 -21.09
N GLU A 2 -16.91 25.30 -19.88
CA GLU A 2 -15.82 26.05 -19.26
C GLU A 2 -14.67 25.10 -18.96
N ASN A 3 -13.53 25.28 -19.62
CA ASN A 3 -12.30 24.56 -19.37
C ASN A 3 -11.76 25.00 -18.01
N THR A 4 -12.24 24.39 -16.93
CA THR A 4 -11.61 24.51 -15.62
C THR A 4 -10.28 23.77 -15.68
N GLN A 5 -9.24 24.45 -16.12
CA GLN A 5 -7.85 24.01 -15.97
C GLN A 5 -7.57 23.97 -14.47
N VAL A 6 -7.68 22.78 -13.89
CA VAL A 6 -7.21 22.53 -12.52
C VAL A 6 -5.69 22.66 -12.56
N THR A 7 -5.20 23.87 -12.32
CA THR A 7 -3.77 24.14 -12.19
C THR A 7 -3.32 23.53 -10.86
N LEU A 8 -2.75 22.34 -10.94
CA LEU A 8 -2.08 21.70 -9.79
C LEU A 8 -0.97 22.65 -9.32
N LYS A 9 -1.06 23.07 -8.05
CA LYS A 9 -0.09 23.96 -7.43
C LYS A 9 1.27 23.26 -7.39
N ALA A 10 2.20 23.66 -8.25
CA ALA A 10 3.54 23.09 -8.26
C ALA A 10 4.20 23.33 -6.89
N GLY A 11 4.76 22.27 -6.28
CA GLY A 11 5.44 22.36 -4.98
C GLY A 11 4.51 22.33 -3.77
N ALA A 12 3.24 21.91 -3.91
CA ALA A 12 2.29 21.79 -2.80
C ALA A 12 2.72 20.76 -1.74
N ILE A 13 3.54 19.78 -2.11
CA ILE A 13 4.00 18.72 -1.22
C ILE A 13 5.54 18.67 -1.29
N SER A 14 6.20 18.69 -0.13
CA SER A 14 7.65 18.55 -0.03
C SER A 14 8.10 17.11 -0.35
N THR A 15 9.31 16.95 -0.87
CA THR A 15 9.91 15.63 -1.12
C THR A 15 9.95 14.77 0.16
N ALA A 16 10.16 15.38 1.32
CA ALA A 16 10.14 14.69 2.61
C ALA A 16 8.75 14.14 2.94
N GLU A 17 7.69 14.94 2.71
CA GLU A 17 6.31 14.50 2.94
C GLU A 17 5.92 13.33 2.03
N VAL A 18 6.27 13.38 0.75
CA VAL A 18 6.04 12.28 -0.20
C VAL A 18 6.78 11.01 0.24
N THR A 19 8.01 11.14 0.71
CA THR A 19 8.80 10.00 1.20
C THR A 19 8.17 9.39 2.45
N ILE A 20 7.74 10.22 3.41
CA ILE A 20 7.07 9.76 4.63
C ILE A 20 5.75 9.06 4.28
N MET A 21 4.96 9.61 3.36
CA MET A 21 3.72 8.98 2.87
C MET A 21 3.99 7.63 2.21
N GLY A 22 5.06 7.53 1.41
CA GLY A 22 5.47 6.27 0.76
C GLY A 22 5.88 5.20 1.78
N VAL A 23 6.66 5.57 2.78
CA VAL A 23 7.08 4.66 3.87
C VAL A 23 5.87 4.24 4.72
N ALA A 24 4.99 5.18 5.05
CA ALA A 24 3.76 4.88 5.79
C ALA A 24 2.84 3.95 4.99
N GLY A 25 2.70 4.16 3.67
CA GLY A 25 1.92 3.29 2.78
C GLY A 25 2.46 1.86 2.66
N ALA A 26 3.77 1.68 2.77
CA ALA A 26 4.41 0.35 2.81
C ALA A 26 4.15 -0.40 4.13
N ALA A 27 3.76 0.31 5.20
CA ALA A 27 3.45 -0.23 6.53
C ALA A 27 4.43 -1.34 6.99
N PRO A 28 5.77 -1.08 7.00
CA PRO A 28 6.79 -2.12 7.18
C PRO A 28 6.65 -2.85 8.51
N VAL A 29 6.25 -2.16 9.57
CA VAL A 29 6.05 -2.77 10.91
C VAL A 29 4.90 -3.78 10.88
N MET A 30 3.81 -3.46 10.19
CA MET A 30 2.67 -4.38 10.03
C MET A 30 3.02 -5.59 9.17
N CYS A 31 3.76 -5.39 8.08
CA CYS A 31 4.19 -6.47 7.22
C CYS A 31 5.11 -7.43 7.97
N ILE A 32 6.06 -6.93 8.75
CA ILE A 32 6.96 -7.75 9.56
C ILE A 32 6.17 -8.44 10.67
N GLY A 33 5.42 -7.72 11.49
CA GLY A 33 4.66 -8.26 12.62
C GLY A 33 3.60 -9.28 12.21
N GLY A 34 2.86 -9.01 11.12
CA GLY A 34 1.80 -9.90 10.66
C GLY A 34 2.27 -11.13 9.88
N SER A 35 3.38 -11.02 9.16
CA SER A 35 3.83 -12.08 8.25
C SER A 35 4.99 -12.92 8.79
N LEU A 36 5.78 -12.39 9.73
CA LEU A 36 7.00 -13.05 10.20
C LEU A 36 6.74 -14.42 10.81
N HIS A 37 5.67 -14.56 11.60
CA HIS A 37 5.31 -15.83 12.20
C HIS A 37 4.99 -16.91 11.15
N SER A 38 4.22 -16.54 10.13
CA SER A 38 3.88 -17.45 9.03
C SER A 38 5.10 -17.78 8.17
N LEU A 39 5.97 -16.83 7.93
CA LEU A 39 7.22 -17.01 7.18
C LEU A 39 8.19 -17.93 7.91
N LEU A 40 8.35 -17.79 9.23
CA LEU A 40 9.17 -18.66 10.05
C LEU A 40 8.65 -20.09 10.04
N GLY A 41 7.34 -20.28 10.11
CA GLY A 41 6.72 -21.61 10.05
C GLY A 41 6.93 -22.34 8.72
N LEU A 42 7.00 -21.60 7.61
CA LEU A 42 7.17 -22.18 6.26
C LEU A 42 8.63 -22.33 5.85
N SER A 43 9.49 -21.35 6.17
CA SER A 43 10.86 -21.27 5.65
C SER A 43 11.92 -21.74 6.65
N GLY A 44 11.58 -21.90 7.94
CA GLY A 44 12.53 -22.26 8.98
C GLY A 44 13.79 -21.40 8.95
N THR A 45 14.98 -22.02 8.95
CA THR A 45 16.28 -21.31 8.91
C THR A 45 16.57 -20.60 7.59
N GLY A 46 15.85 -20.94 6.52
CA GLY A 46 16.02 -20.33 5.18
C GLY A 46 15.39 -18.94 5.03
N ILE A 47 14.71 -18.42 6.05
CA ILE A 47 14.01 -17.13 5.99
C ILE A 47 14.93 -15.96 5.62
N SER A 48 16.16 -15.94 6.13
CA SER A 48 17.12 -14.87 5.87
C SER A 48 17.47 -14.75 4.38
N LEU A 49 17.68 -15.89 3.71
CA LEU A 49 17.97 -15.94 2.29
C LEU A 49 16.75 -15.52 1.46
N SER A 50 15.56 -15.99 1.83
CA SER A 50 14.31 -15.63 1.15
C SER A 50 14.03 -14.13 1.22
N VAL A 51 14.21 -13.53 2.39
CA VAL A 51 14.04 -12.08 2.60
C VAL A 51 15.09 -11.29 1.82
N ALA A 52 16.35 -11.73 1.80
CA ALA A 52 17.40 -11.06 1.04
C ALA A 52 17.10 -11.08 -0.47
N LEU A 53 16.69 -12.21 -1.02
CA LEU A 53 16.30 -12.32 -2.44
C LEU A 53 15.07 -11.48 -2.76
N ALA A 54 14.04 -11.48 -1.91
CA ALA A 54 12.85 -10.66 -2.07
C ALA A 54 13.19 -9.17 -2.05
N THR A 55 14.06 -8.74 -1.14
CA THR A 55 14.51 -7.34 -1.06
C THR A 55 15.25 -6.92 -2.32
N LEU A 56 16.13 -7.76 -2.84
CA LEU A 56 16.85 -7.51 -4.09
C LEU A 56 15.88 -7.31 -5.27
N LEU A 57 14.87 -8.18 -5.39
CA LEU A 57 13.83 -8.05 -6.42
C LEU A 57 13.02 -6.76 -6.26
N CYS A 58 12.65 -6.40 -5.04
CA CYS A 58 11.94 -5.15 -4.75
C CYS A 58 12.75 -3.92 -5.14
N VAL A 59 14.08 -3.93 -4.93
CA VAL A 59 14.96 -2.83 -5.37
C VAL A 59 14.92 -2.67 -6.89
N PHE A 60 15.02 -3.76 -7.66
CA PHE A 60 14.92 -3.68 -9.13
C PHE A 60 13.56 -3.15 -9.60
N ILE A 61 12.47 -3.60 -8.98
CA ILE A 61 11.15 -3.07 -9.28
C ILE A 61 11.06 -1.59 -8.95
N GLY A 62 11.57 -1.16 -7.80
CA GLY A 62 11.60 0.24 -7.38
C GLY A 62 12.38 1.14 -8.34
N LEU A 63 13.54 0.70 -8.81
CA LEU A 63 14.33 1.42 -9.81
C LEU A 63 13.56 1.56 -11.13
N SER A 64 12.91 0.48 -11.61
CA SER A 64 12.10 0.52 -12.83
C SER A 64 10.93 1.50 -12.72
N TYR A 65 10.25 1.53 -11.57
CA TYR A 65 9.19 2.51 -11.31
C TYR A 65 9.74 3.94 -11.24
N GLY A 66 10.91 4.14 -10.66
CA GLY A 66 11.59 5.43 -10.61
C GLY A 66 11.88 5.99 -12.02
N ASP A 67 12.38 5.16 -12.92
CA ASP A 67 12.64 5.56 -14.31
C ASP A 67 11.34 5.83 -15.08
N LEU A 68 10.30 5.01 -14.87
CA LEU A 68 9.00 5.24 -15.49
C LEU A 68 8.37 6.57 -15.01
N SER A 69 8.45 6.87 -13.72
CA SER A 69 7.87 8.10 -13.17
C SER A 69 8.56 9.37 -13.70
N ARG A 70 9.87 9.29 -13.97
CA ARG A 70 10.62 10.40 -14.61
C ARG A 70 10.24 10.59 -16.06
N LYS A 71 9.94 9.50 -16.78
CA LYS A 71 9.62 9.52 -18.20
C LYS A 71 8.15 9.88 -18.48
N TYR A 72 7.25 9.48 -17.58
CA TYR A 72 5.82 9.65 -17.75
C TYR A 72 5.23 10.37 -16.53
N ASN A 73 5.05 11.69 -16.63
CA ASN A 73 4.36 12.49 -15.62
C ASN A 73 2.86 12.23 -15.68
N CYS A 74 2.37 11.20 -15.02
CA CYS A 74 0.95 10.90 -14.96
C CYS A 74 0.54 10.46 -13.54
N CYS A 75 -0.60 10.97 -13.09
CA CYS A 75 -1.16 10.67 -11.76
C CYS A 75 -1.88 9.32 -11.67
N GLY A 76 -1.81 8.48 -12.71
CA GLY A 76 -2.59 7.24 -12.79
C GLY A 76 -1.94 5.99 -12.16
N GLY A 77 -0.77 6.11 -11.52
CA GLY A 77 -0.07 4.96 -10.94
C GLY A 77 0.32 3.89 -11.98
N SER A 78 0.44 2.64 -11.54
CA SER A 78 0.92 1.52 -12.35
C SER A 78 0.08 1.26 -13.60
N TYR A 79 -1.25 1.41 -13.52
CA TYR A 79 -2.12 1.17 -14.67
C TYR A 79 -1.85 2.16 -15.83
N ALA A 80 -1.56 3.41 -15.50
CA ALA A 80 -1.30 4.42 -16.53
C ALA A 80 -0.01 4.15 -17.30
N TYR A 81 1.00 3.61 -16.64
CA TYR A 81 2.23 3.17 -17.31
C TYR A 81 1.98 2.01 -18.26
N VAL A 82 1.22 1.00 -17.80
CA VAL A 82 0.86 -0.16 -18.62
C VAL A 82 0.00 0.28 -19.81
N ALA A 83 -0.98 1.16 -19.61
CA ALA A 83 -1.84 1.66 -20.68
C ALA A 83 -1.06 2.44 -21.75
N ARG A 84 -0.03 3.20 -21.35
CA ARG A 84 0.80 3.95 -22.28
C ARG A 84 1.79 3.10 -23.07
N ILE A 85 2.31 2.03 -22.47
CA ILE A 85 3.32 1.15 -23.10
C ILE A 85 2.66 0.07 -23.94
N PHE A 86 1.64 -0.58 -23.41
CA PHE A 86 1.02 -1.78 -24.02
C PHE A 86 -0.37 -1.51 -24.61
N GLY A 87 -0.91 -0.29 -24.42
CA GLY A 87 -2.23 0.09 -24.91
C GLY A 87 -3.34 -0.01 -23.86
N VAL A 88 -4.54 0.44 -24.25
CA VAL A 88 -5.68 0.62 -23.32
C VAL A 88 -6.20 -0.70 -22.75
N LYS A 89 -6.26 -1.76 -23.57
CA LYS A 89 -6.80 -3.07 -23.14
C LYS A 89 -5.99 -3.70 -22.01
N PRO A 90 -4.65 -3.91 -22.13
CA PRO A 90 -3.85 -4.41 -21.00
C PRO A 90 -3.79 -3.41 -19.82
N GLY A 91 -3.90 -2.11 -20.07
CA GLY A 91 -4.03 -1.11 -19.01
C GLY A 91 -5.27 -1.33 -18.15
N LEU A 92 -6.43 -1.57 -18.74
CA LEU A 92 -7.67 -1.88 -18.04
C LEU A 92 -7.55 -3.16 -17.18
N TRP A 93 -6.97 -4.22 -17.73
CA TRP A 93 -6.72 -5.45 -16.98
C TRP A 93 -5.80 -5.21 -15.77
N SER A 94 -4.73 -4.44 -15.97
CA SER A 94 -3.82 -4.05 -14.89
C SER A 94 -4.55 -3.24 -13.80
N ALA A 95 -5.43 -2.30 -14.18
CA ALA A 95 -6.23 -1.52 -13.23
C ALA A 95 -7.16 -2.42 -12.41
N PHE A 96 -7.84 -3.37 -13.06
CA PHE A 96 -8.75 -4.30 -12.39
C PHE A 96 -8.02 -5.20 -11.38
N ILE A 97 -6.88 -5.76 -11.78
CA ILE A 97 -6.04 -6.58 -10.90
C ILE A 97 -5.54 -5.74 -9.72
N TYR A 98 -5.02 -4.54 -9.97
CA TYR A 98 -4.53 -3.64 -8.93
C TYR A 98 -5.62 -3.27 -7.92
N TYR A 99 -6.83 -2.98 -8.41
CA TYR A 99 -7.97 -2.67 -7.55
C TYR A 99 -8.36 -3.86 -6.68
N GLY A 100 -8.41 -5.08 -7.25
CA GLY A 100 -8.68 -6.30 -6.52
C GLY A 100 -7.65 -6.58 -5.41
N VAL A 101 -6.36 -6.41 -5.72
CA VAL A 101 -5.27 -6.56 -4.73
C VAL A 101 -5.40 -5.51 -3.64
N THR A 102 -5.63 -4.25 -3.98
CA THR A 102 -5.77 -3.16 -3.01
C THR A 102 -6.96 -3.39 -2.07
N PHE A 103 -8.09 -3.83 -2.62
CA PHE A 103 -9.27 -4.16 -1.82
C PHE A 103 -9.00 -5.29 -0.83
N THR A 104 -8.35 -6.36 -1.29
CA THR A 104 -8.01 -7.51 -0.43
C THR A 104 -7.00 -7.13 0.66
N THR A 105 -5.97 -6.37 0.32
CA THR A 105 -4.95 -5.95 1.28
C THR A 105 -5.47 -4.94 2.30
N SER A 106 -6.50 -4.17 1.98
CA SER A 106 -7.13 -3.23 2.93
C SER A 106 -7.79 -3.93 4.13
N ALA A 107 -8.12 -5.22 4.01
CA ALA A 107 -8.65 -6.02 5.11
C ALA A 107 -7.58 -6.53 6.09
N CYS A 108 -6.29 -6.51 5.70
CA CYS A 108 -5.20 -7.02 6.54
C CYS A 108 -4.96 -6.21 7.82
N PRO A 109 -4.88 -4.86 7.79
CA PRO A 109 -4.63 -4.05 8.98
C PRO A 109 -5.65 -4.27 10.10
N PRO A 110 -6.96 -4.22 9.86
CA PRO A 110 -7.94 -4.46 10.91
C PRO A 110 -7.88 -5.87 11.46
N THR A 111 -7.57 -6.87 10.62
CA THR A 111 -7.45 -8.27 11.06
C THR A 111 -6.26 -8.46 11.98
N ILE A 112 -5.10 -7.90 11.64
CA ILE A 112 -3.89 -7.97 12.46
C ILE A 112 -4.13 -7.23 13.79
N PHE A 113 -4.71 -6.04 13.76
CA PHE A 113 -5.05 -5.27 14.96
C PHE A 113 -5.99 -6.07 15.88
N ALA A 114 -7.06 -6.65 15.33
CA ALA A 114 -8.01 -7.46 16.09
C ALA A 114 -7.36 -8.69 16.74
N THR A 115 -6.44 -9.34 16.03
CA THR A 115 -5.70 -10.51 16.54
C THR A 115 -4.79 -10.13 17.71
N TYR A 116 -4.02 -9.05 17.58
CA TYR A 116 -3.17 -8.60 18.70
C TYR A 116 -3.98 -8.11 19.88
N LEU A 117 -5.05 -7.36 19.65
CA LEU A 117 -5.92 -6.88 20.72
C LEU A 117 -6.57 -8.04 21.47
N SER A 118 -7.06 -9.05 20.77
CA SER A 118 -7.65 -10.25 21.38
C SER A 118 -6.63 -11.04 22.20
N SER A 119 -5.38 -11.13 21.72
CA SER A 119 -4.30 -11.80 22.45
C SER A 119 -3.90 -11.10 23.75
N LEU A 120 -4.00 -9.76 23.78
CA LEU A 120 -3.64 -8.96 24.96
C LEU A 120 -4.78 -8.85 25.98
N THR A 121 -6.01 -8.73 25.50
CA THR A 121 -7.17 -8.43 26.36
C THR A 121 -8.10 -9.61 26.59
N GLY A 122 -7.95 -10.70 25.82
CA GLY A 122 -8.89 -11.83 25.83
C GLY A 122 -10.26 -11.53 25.22
N LEU A 123 -10.45 -10.33 24.64
CA LEU A 123 -11.70 -9.95 24.01
C LEU A 123 -11.91 -10.68 22.67
N PRO A 124 -13.17 -10.94 22.29
CA PRO A 124 -13.46 -11.56 21.01
C PRO A 124 -13.01 -10.65 19.84
N GLY A 125 -12.45 -11.24 18.78
CA GLY A 125 -11.83 -10.52 17.67
C GLY A 125 -12.73 -9.47 16.96
N TRP A 126 -14.06 -9.68 16.96
CA TRP A 126 -14.99 -8.71 16.35
C TRP A 126 -14.98 -7.34 17.06
N VAL A 127 -14.68 -7.30 18.38
CA VAL A 127 -14.53 -6.05 19.13
C VAL A 127 -13.32 -5.26 18.62
N GLY A 128 -12.21 -5.94 18.34
CA GLY A 128 -11.03 -5.30 17.74
C GLY A 128 -11.32 -4.70 16.37
N TRP A 129 -12.08 -5.39 15.54
CA TRP A 129 -12.54 -4.87 14.27
C TRP A 129 -13.39 -3.61 14.42
N ALA A 130 -14.36 -3.63 15.34
CA ALA A 130 -15.24 -2.49 15.58
C ALA A 130 -14.45 -1.25 16.06
N ILE A 131 -13.51 -1.45 16.98
CA ILE A 131 -12.65 -0.36 17.48
C ILE A 131 -11.80 0.20 16.36
N PHE A 132 -11.16 -0.64 15.54
CA PHE A 132 -10.35 -0.19 14.41
C PHE A 132 -11.18 0.63 13.42
N CYS A 133 -12.35 0.14 13.03
CA CYS A 133 -13.26 0.86 12.13
C CYS A 133 -13.69 2.21 12.72
N ALA A 134 -14.02 2.26 14.00
CA ALA A 134 -14.40 3.50 14.68
C ALA A 134 -13.27 4.54 14.65
N ILE A 135 -12.04 4.12 14.94
CA ILE A 135 -10.85 4.99 14.88
C ILE A 135 -10.62 5.50 13.46
N MET A 136 -10.71 4.62 12.45
CA MET A 136 -10.51 5.01 11.06
C MET A 136 -11.58 6.01 10.57
N VAL A 137 -12.85 5.80 10.93
CA VAL A 137 -13.93 6.75 10.61
C VAL A 137 -13.68 8.09 11.29
N PHE A 138 -13.30 8.08 12.57
CA PHE A 138 -13.02 9.30 13.33
C PHE A 138 -11.87 10.12 12.71
N VAL A 139 -10.75 9.45 12.38
CA VAL A 139 -9.58 10.10 11.73
C VAL A 139 -9.95 10.64 10.35
N THR A 140 -10.74 9.89 9.57
CA THR A 140 -11.16 10.33 8.24
C THR A 140 -12.06 11.57 8.32
N LEU A 141 -12.97 11.62 9.28
CA LEU A 141 -13.84 12.78 9.49
C LEU A 141 -13.07 14.03 9.91
N GLN A 142 -11.98 13.90 10.67
CA GLN A 142 -11.12 15.03 11.03
C GLN A 142 -10.19 15.47 9.89
N GLY A 143 -9.82 14.57 8.99
CA GLY A 143 -8.92 14.88 7.87
C GLY A 143 -9.60 15.55 6.67
N VAL A 144 -10.92 15.66 6.66
CA VAL A 144 -11.71 16.26 5.55
C VAL A 144 -12.09 17.74 5.87
N GLY A 145 -11.76 18.24 7.03
CA GLY A 145 -11.88 19.67 7.41
C GLY A 145 -10.59 20.39 7.23
#